data_97152d5c8f858843e3cc3b08a8a06ce8
#
_entry.id   97152d5c8f858843e3cc3b08a8a06ce8
#
_cell.length_a   1.000
_cell.length_b   1.000
_cell.length_c   1.000
_cell.angle_alpha   90.00
_cell.angle_beta   90.00
_cell.angle_gamma   90.00
#
_symmetry.space_group_name_H-M   'P 1'
#
loop_
_entity.id
_entity.type
_entity.pdbx_description
1 polymer ?
#
loop_
_entity_poly.entity_id
_entity_poly.type
_entity_poly.pdbx_seq_one_letter_code
_entity_poly.pdbx_strand_id
1 'polypeptide(L)'
;MLKILNAVFGVTGSGEFADWANHTTDLSSASTTVGDANKMGATTIGDAIQKAVGDNQDAFQLVFMHSKVATNMAGLKLLDFLKYTDANNVERPLRIGTVNGMTVIVDDGCPTTAADTSKAATYTTYVLGLGAIQYAPAPVKVPSELTRDALKGGGYDALVTRIRETMHPNGFSFTKPTSGYTASPTDAQLAATANWSIVADPKTIALAKIITNG
;
A
#
# COMPACT_ATOMS: atom_id res chain seq x y z
N MET A 1 -3.64 -5.46 1.58
CA MET A 1 -3.54 -4.01 1.29
C MET A 1 -2.55 -3.72 0.18
N LEU A 2 -1.26 -3.99 0.29
CA LEU A 2 -0.24 -3.65 -0.73
C LEU A 2 -0.50 -4.24 -2.12
N LYS A 3 -1.08 -5.45 -2.23
CA LYS A 3 -1.49 -6.04 -3.52
C LYS A 3 -2.58 -5.22 -4.21
N ILE A 4 -3.57 -4.74 -3.45
CA ILE A 4 -4.64 -3.87 -3.96
C ILE A 4 -4.06 -2.54 -4.42
N LEU A 5 -3.20 -1.90 -3.62
CA LEU A 5 -2.52 -0.66 -4.01
C LEU A 5 -1.75 -0.82 -5.31
N ASN A 6 -0.97 -1.89 -5.45
CA ASN A 6 -0.22 -2.14 -6.67
C ASN A 6 -1.13 -2.31 -7.89
N ALA A 7 -2.27 -2.99 -7.76
CA ALA A 7 -3.25 -3.16 -8.83
C ALA A 7 -3.90 -1.83 -9.23
N VAL A 8 -4.30 -1.03 -8.25
CA VAL A 8 -4.95 0.26 -8.45
C VAL A 8 -4.03 1.26 -9.17
N PHE A 9 -2.75 1.32 -8.80
CA PHE A 9 -1.77 2.14 -9.50
C PHE A 9 -1.40 1.63 -10.90
N GLY A 10 -1.78 0.41 -11.24
CA GLY A 10 -1.67 -0.14 -12.60
C GLY A 10 -2.83 0.27 -13.50
N VAL A 11 -3.93 0.79 -12.95
CA VAL A 11 -5.09 1.23 -13.74
C VAL A 11 -4.71 2.45 -14.58
N THR A 12 -5.03 2.40 -15.86
CA THR A 12 -4.82 3.52 -16.77
C THR A 12 -6.07 4.39 -16.81
N GLY A 13 -5.95 5.63 -16.36
CA GLY A 13 -7.00 6.64 -16.51
C GLY A 13 -7.12 7.10 -17.97
N SER A 14 -8.34 7.34 -18.43
CA SER A 14 -8.61 7.91 -19.75
C SER A 14 -9.71 8.98 -19.66
N GLY A 15 -9.70 9.93 -20.59
CA GLY A 15 -10.67 11.03 -20.58
C GLY A 15 -10.56 11.88 -19.30
N GLU A 16 -11.64 11.97 -18.56
CA GLU A 16 -11.72 12.74 -17.29
C GLU A 16 -10.79 12.18 -16.18
N PHE A 17 -10.35 10.93 -16.30
CA PHE A 17 -9.46 10.27 -15.34
C PHE A 17 -7.99 10.24 -15.79
N ALA A 18 -7.61 10.95 -16.85
CA ALA A 18 -6.24 10.95 -17.37
C ALA A 18 -5.22 11.45 -16.33
N ASP A 19 -5.61 12.35 -15.46
CA ASP A 19 -4.78 12.91 -14.37
C ASP A 19 -4.36 11.87 -13.32
N TRP A 20 -4.96 10.66 -13.32
CA TRP A 20 -4.50 9.56 -12.47
C TRP A 20 -3.03 9.18 -12.72
N ALA A 21 -2.52 9.39 -13.93
CA ALA A 21 -1.11 9.18 -14.22
C ALA A 21 -0.17 10.05 -13.37
N ASN A 22 -0.64 11.23 -12.92
CA ASN A 22 0.13 12.15 -12.07
C ASN A 22 0.33 11.60 -10.65
N HIS A 23 -0.47 10.62 -10.21
CA HIS A 23 -0.33 9.95 -8.92
C HIS A 23 0.84 8.98 -8.85
N THR A 24 1.51 8.72 -9.96
CA THR A 24 2.75 7.95 -10.01
C THR A 24 3.91 8.86 -10.36
N THR A 25 4.91 8.92 -9.48
CA THR A 25 6.18 9.59 -9.71
C THR A 25 7.28 8.54 -9.80
N ASP A 26 7.88 8.40 -10.96
CA ASP A 26 8.98 7.47 -11.20
C ASP A 26 10.28 8.25 -11.37
N LEU A 27 11.19 8.08 -10.40
CA LEU A 27 12.52 8.66 -10.39
C LEU A 27 13.59 7.59 -10.64
N SER A 28 13.19 6.34 -10.88
CA SER A 28 14.14 5.25 -11.03
C SER A 28 15.02 5.43 -12.26
N SER A 29 16.29 5.04 -12.14
CA SER A 29 17.21 5.02 -13.27
C SER A 29 16.85 3.90 -14.24
N ALA A 30 16.85 4.21 -15.53
CA ALA A 30 16.72 3.22 -16.60
C ALA A 30 18.01 2.41 -16.84
N SER A 31 19.07 2.66 -16.07
CA SER A 31 20.37 1.98 -16.18
C SER A 31 20.83 1.43 -14.84
N THR A 32 21.96 0.73 -14.82
CA THR A 32 22.59 0.24 -13.58
C THR A 32 23.24 1.36 -12.75
N THR A 33 23.48 2.54 -13.35
CA THR A 33 24.06 3.69 -12.65
C THR A 33 22.95 4.47 -11.95
N VAL A 34 23.04 4.55 -10.64
CA VAL A 34 22.08 5.27 -9.78
C VAL A 34 22.73 6.55 -9.28
N GLY A 35 22.17 7.69 -9.68
CA GLY A 35 22.53 9.00 -9.13
C GLY A 35 21.68 9.37 -7.91
N ASP A 36 22.01 10.48 -7.25
CA ASP A 36 21.23 10.96 -6.11
C ASP A 36 19.82 11.41 -6.50
N ALA A 37 19.62 11.86 -7.73
CA ALA A 37 18.30 12.18 -8.28
C ALA A 37 17.37 10.96 -8.40
N ASN A 38 17.91 9.74 -8.41
CA ASN A 38 17.14 8.51 -8.50
C ASN A 38 16.79 7.91 -7.12
N LYS A 39 17.20 8.57 -6.06
CA LYS A 39 16.94 8.17 -4.67
C LYS A 39 15.86 9.06 -4.05
N MET A 40 15.30 8.59 -2.95
CA MET A 40 14.36 9.40 -2.16
C MET A 40 15.10 10.57 -1.50
N GLY A 41 14.71 11.79 -1.84
CA GLY A 41 15.27 13.04 -1.29
C GLY A 41 14.28 13.80 -0.41
N ALA A 42 14.70 14.97 0.08
CA ALA A 42 13.91 15.77 1.01
C ALA A 42 12.59 16.29 0.41
N THR A 43 12.57 16.64 -0.87
CA THR A 43 11.40 17.22 -1.55
C THR A 43 10.55 16.17 -2.26
N THR A 44 11.09 14.97 -2.49
CA THR A 44 10.48 13.93 -3.35
C THR A 44 9.04 13.62 -2.97
N ILE A 45 8.75 13.49 -1.67
CA ILE A 45 7.39 13.18 -1.19
C ILE A 45 6.47 14.37 -1.43
N GLY A 46 6.93 15.59 -1.12
CA GLY A 46 6.16 16.81 -1.33
C GLY A 46 5.84 17.05 -2.80
N ASP A 47 6.84 16.88 -3.68
CA ASP A 47 6.70 17.03 -5.13
C ASP A 47 5.72 15.98 -5.71
N ALA A 48 5.77 14.74 -5.23
CA ALA A 48 4.86 13.68 -5.64
C ALA A 48 3.41 13.97 -5.22
N ILE A 49 3.19 14.45 -4.00
CA ILE A 49 1.87 14.85 -3.49
C ILE A 49 1.33 16.03 -4.29
N GLN A 50 2.16 17.07 -4.49
CA GLN A 50 1.77 18.26 -5.25
C GLN A 50 1.38 17.89 -6.69
N LYS A 51 2.13 16.99 -7.33
CA LYS A 51 1.83 16.51 -8.67
C LYS A 51 0.51 15.73 -8.73
N ALA A 52 0.18 14.95 -7.67
CA ALA A 52 -1.01 14.12 -7.61
C ALA A 52 -2.29 14.94 -7.37
N VAL A 53 -2.30 15.80 -6.35
CA VAL A 53 -3.53 16.46 -5.86
C VAL A 53 -3.47 17.99 -5.86
N GLY A 54 -2.33 18.58 -6.19
CA GLY A 54 -2.16 20.04 -6.24
C GLY A 54 -2.18 20.67 -4.86
N ASP A 55 -3.23 21.38 -4.52
CA ASP A 55 -3.39 22.17 -3.28
C ASP A 55 -3.89 21.36 -2.08
N ASN A 56 -4.44 20.17 -2.29
CA ASN A 56 -4.99 19.32 -1.21
C ASN A 56 -3.92 18.42 -0.54
N GLN A 57 -2.78 19.00 -0.20
CA GLN A 57 -1.63 18.23 0.32
C GLN A 57 -1.84 17.73 1.76
N ASP A 58 -2.62 18.45 2.55
CA ASP A 58 -2.88 18.15 3.97
C ASP A 58 -3.67 16.85 4.18
N ALA A 59 -4.26 16.31 3.11
CA ALA A 59 -4.96 15.03 3.17
C ALA A 59 -4.04 13.84 3.46
N PHE A 60 -2.73 13.94 3.14
CA PHE A 60 -1.77 12.84 3.26
C PHE A 60 -1.17 12.76 4.67
N GLN A 61 -1.19 11.57 5.27
CA GLN A 61 -0.76 11.36 6.65
C GLN A 61 0.09 10.11 6.85
N LEU A 62 0.11 9.18 5.90
CA LEU A 62 0.74 7.88 6.07
C LEU A 62 1.62 7.53 4.88
N VAL A 63 2.82 7.04 5.16
CA VAL A 63 3.79 6.60 4.15
C VAL A 63 4.19 5.15 4.42
N PHE A 64 4.07 4.29 3.43
CA PHE A 64 4.64 2.94 3.45
C PHE A 64 5.87 2.91 2.57
N MET A 65 7.01 2.54 3.12
CA MET A 65 8.25 2.44 2.37
C MET A 65 9.02 1.16 2.69
N HIS A 66 9.80 0.71 1.72
CA HIS A 66 10.70 -0.42 1.89
C HIS A 66 11.88 -0.04 2.80
N SER A 67 12.42 -1.01 3.56
CA SER A 67 13.53 -0.79 4.50
C SER A 67 14.76 -0.16 3.85
N LYS A 68 15.03 -0.45 2.57
CA LYS A 68 16.15 0.16 1.83
C LYS A 68 16.00 1.66 1.68
N VAL A 69 14.80 2.13 1.31
CA VAL A 69 14.46 3.56 1.20
C VAL A 69 14.54 4.23 2.56
N ALA A 70 13.96 3.59 3.59
CA ALA A 70 13.99 4.09 4.96
C ALA A 70 15.42 4.27 5.50
N THR A 71 16.31 3.32 5.22
CA THR A 71 17.72 3.39 5.61
C THR A 71 18.42 4.57 4.93
N ASN A 72 18.13 4.79 3.65
CA ASN A 72 18.72 5.91 2.90
C ASN A 72 18.22 7.27 3.46
N MET A 73 16.91 7.41 3.69
CA MET A 73 16.34 8.62 4.29
C MET A 73 16.83 8.88 5.72
N ALA A 74 17.02 7.83 6.53
CA ALA A 74 17.61 7.94 7.86
C ALA A 74 19.07 8.41 7.79
N GLY A 75 19.84 7.93 6.81
CA GLY A 75 21.21 8.39 6.54
C GLY A 75 21.28 9.87 6.17
N LEU A 76 20.28 10.39 5.48
CA LEU A 76 20.13 11.80 5.15
C LEU A 76 19.51 12.63 6.28
N LYS A 77 19.19 12.03 7.44
CA LYS A 77 18.50 12.65 8.58
C LYS A 77 17.13 13.24 8.23
N LEU A 78 16.46 12.67 7.25
CA LEU A 78 15.11 13.07 6.81
C LEU A 78 14.02 12.23 7.47
N LEU A 79 14.36 11.07 8.03
CA LEU A 79 13.47 10.16 8.71
C LEU A 79 13.87 10.08 10.19
N ASP A 80 12.96 10.50 11.06
CA ASP A 80 13.08 10.37 12.50
C ASP A 80 12.28 9.17 12.98
N PHE A 81 12.97 8.15 13.51
CA PHE A 81 12.31 7.00 14.12
C PHE A 81 11.82 7.34 15.52
N LEU A 82 10.58 6.96 15.81
CA LEU A 82 10.03 7.04 17.16
C LEU A 82 10.84 6.12 18.08
N LYS A 83 11.13 6.60 19.27
CA LYS A 83 11.84 5.85 20.30
C LYS A 83 10.90 5.60 21.47
N TYR A 84 11.01 4.44 22.09
CA TYR A 84 10.40 4.18 23.39
C TYR A 84 11.50 3.86 24.41
N THR A 85 11.29 4.28 25.64
CA THR A 85 12.19 3.97 26.74
C THR A 85 11.64 2.75 27.47
N ASP A 86 12.42 1.70 27.58
CA ASP A 86 12.04 0.51 28.34
C ASP A 86 12.14 0.73 29.87
N ALA A 87 11.72 -0.27 30.66
CA ALA A 87 11.75 -0.21 32.12
C ALA A 87 13.17 -0.01 32.71
N ASN A 88 14.21 -0.24 31.93
CA ASN A 88 15.62 -0.06 32.29
C ASN A 88 16.20 1.27 31.82
N ASN A 89 15.37 2.21 31.41
CA ASN A 89 15.77 3.52 30.87
C ASN A 89 16.62 3.45 29.58
N VAL A 90 16.47 2.37 28.78
CA VAL A 90 17.14 2.23 27.50
C VAL A 90 16.20 2.65 26.38
N GLU A 91 16.63 3.63 25.57
CA GLU A 91 15.89 4.05 24.38
C GLU A 91 16.06 3.03 23.26
N ARG A 92 14.93 2.57 22.70
CA ARG A 92 14.89 1.64 21.56
C ARG A 92 14.12 2.27 20.39
N PRO A 93 14.70 2.30 19.18
CA PRO A 93 13.99 2.80 18.01
C PRO A 93 12.87 1.83 17.59
N LEU A 94 11.72 2.38 17.26
CA LEU A 94 10.62 1.67 16.61
C LEU A 94 10.79 1.69 15.10
N ARG A 95 10.17 0.74 14.38
CA ARG A 95 10.11 0.76 12.90
C ARG A 95 9.03 1.70 12.37
N ILE A 96 8.62 2.65 13.16
CA ILE A 96 7.67 3.71 12.83
C ILE A 96 8.43 5.01 12.99
N GLY A 97 8.40 5.83 11.95
CA GLY A 97 9.08 7.11 11.92
C GLY A 97 8.17 8.23 11.46
N THR A 98 8.70 9.42 11.38
CA THR A 98 8.00 10.60 10.84
C THR A 98 8.84 11.28 9.77
N VAL A 99 8.18 11.68 8.67
CA VAL A 99 8.75 12.50 7.59
C VAL A 99 7.74 13.54 7.19
N ASN A 100 8.14 14.82 7.19
CA ASN A 100 7.27 15.94 6.83
C ASN A 100 5.91 15.93 7.56
N GLY A 101 5.88 15.52 8.83
CA GLY A 101 4.65 15.41 9.62
C GLY A 101 3.80 14.16 9.33
N MET A 102 4.17 13.35 8.37
CA MET A 102 3.49 12.10 8.05
C MET A 102 4.10 10.93 8.80
N THR A 103 3.27 9.98 9.22
CA THR A 103 3.73 8.73 9.84
C THR A 103 4.29 7.78 8.79
N VAL A 104 5.49 7.28 9.03
CA VAL A 104 6.16 6.32 8.14
C VAL A 104 6.13 4.94 8.75
N ILE A 105 5.66 3.96 7.98
CA ILE A 105 5.71 2.54 8.31
C ILE A 105 6.69 1.87 7.35
N VAL A 106 7.69 1.20 7.92
CA VAL A 106 8.67 0.44 7.15
C VAL A 106 8.17 -0.99 6.97
N ASP A 107 7.91 -1.38 5.71
CA ASP A 107 7.41 -2.70 5.35
C ASP A 107 8.11 -3.23 4.09
N ASP A 108 8.83 -4.33 4.21
CA ASP A 108 9.51 -5.01 3.10
C ASP A 108 8.53 -5.73 2.14
N GLY A 109 7.24 -5.75 2.45
CA GLY A 109 6.19 -6.17 1.53
C GLY A 109 5.86 -5.15 0.43
N CYS A 110 6.44 -3.94 0.47
CA CYS A 110 6.32 -2.98 -0.62
C CYS A 110 6.92 -3.56 -1.92
N PRO A 111 6.25 -3.37 -3.08
CA PRO A 111 6.74 -3.92 -4.34
C PRO A 111 8.14 -3.44 -4.69
N THR A 112 8.99 -4.39 -5.08
CA THR A 112 10.35 -4.14 -5.53
C THR A 112 10.58 -4.82 -6.87
N THR A 113 11.44 -4.24 -7.71
CA THR A 113 11.97 -4.93 -8.88
C THR A 113 13.44 -5.21 -8.63
N ALA A 114 13.85 -6.47 -8.75
CA ALA A 114 15.25 -6.83 -8.59
C ALA A 114 16.14 -6.16 -9.65
N ALA A 115 17.37 -5.87 -9.31
CA ALA A 115 18.35 -5.45 -10.28
C ALA A 115 18.61 -6.56 -11.31
N ASP A 116 18.83 -6.18 -12.55
CA ASP A 116 19.30 -7.05 -13.62
C ASP A 116 20.57 -6.49 -14.26
N THR A 117 21.02 -7.10 -15.37
CA THR A 117 22.25 -6.67 -16.08
C THR A 117 22.14 -5.27 -16.70
N SER A 118 20.92 -4.75 -16.86
CA SER A 118 20.63 -3.48 -17.55
C SER A 118 20.07 -2.41 -16.64
N LYS A 119 19.44 -2.78 -15.50
CA LYS A 119 18.75 -1.85 -14.59
C LYS A 119 19.07 -2.11 -13.13
N ALA A 120 19.16 -1.03 -12.37
CA ALA A 120 19.25 -1.09 -10.91
C ALA A 120 17.93 -1.51 -10.27
N ALA A 121 17.98 -2.05 -9.05
CA ALA A 121 16.79 -2.38 -8.28
C ALA A 121 15.93 -1.15 -8.04
N THR A 122 14.61 -1.32 -8.10
CA THR A 122 13.64 -0.25 -7.78
C THR A 122 12.79 -0.63 -6.58
N TYR A 123 12.41 0.37 -5.80
CA TYR A 123 11.62 0.25 -4.59
C TYR A 123 10.40 1.17 -4.68
N THR A 124 9.25 0.64 -4.32
CA THR A 124 8.00 1.41 -4.35
C THR A 124 7.68 1.93 -2.95
N THR A 125 7.36 3.22 -2.88
CA THR A 125 6.83 3.89 -1.69
C THR A 125 5.40 4.34 -1.99
N TYR A 126 4.48 4.09 -1.06
CA TYR A 126 3.10 4.56 -1.14
C TYR A 126 2.85 5.66 -0.12
N VAL A 127 2.22 6.72 -0.55
CA VAL A 127 1.76 7.83 0.30
C VAL A 127 0.25 7.83 0.29
N LEU A 128 -0.36 7.76 1.46
CA LEU A 128 -1.79 7.60 1.65
C LEU A 128 -2.35 8.73 2.51
N GLY A 129 -3.51 9.21 2.08
CA GLY A 129 -4.32 10.13 2.87
C GLY A 129 -5.26 9.42 3.82
N LEU A 130 -5.85 10.19 4.71
CA LEU A 130 -6.88 9.70 5.62
C LEU A 130 -8.10 9.24 4.81
N GLY A 131 -8.58 8.02 5.07
CA GLY A 131 -9.73 7.45 4.36
C GLY A 131 -9.43 6.95 2.94
N ALA A 132 -8.16 6.98 2.49
CA ALA A 132 -7.76 6.46 1.18
C ALA A 132 -8.07 4.97 1.00
N ILE A 133 -8.03 4.21 2.09
CA ILE A 133 -8.46 2.81 2.14
C ILE A 133 -9.52 2.69 3.23
N GLN A 134 -10.69 2.21 2.86
CA GLN A 134 -11.78 1.93 3.77
C GLN A 134 -11.71 0.47 4.20
N TYR A 135 -11.81 0.24 5.50
CA TYR A 135 -11.90 -1.08 6.11
C TYR A 135 -13.16 -1.15 6.96
N ALA A 136 -13.97 -2.18 6.77
CA ALA A 136 -15.15 -2.42 7.59
C ALA A 136 -15.36 -3.91 7.80
N PRO A 137 -15.67 -4.36 9.03
CA PRO A 137 -16.20 -5.69 9.26
C PRO A 137 -17.61 -5.77 8.72
N ALA A 138 -17.94 -6.83 7.99
CA ALA A 138 -19.28 -7.08 7.46
C ALA A 138 -19.99 -8.16 8.27
N PRO A 139 -21.30 -8.02 8.54
CA PRO A 139 -22.05 -9.01 9.31
C PRO A 139 -22.10 -10.36 8.58
N VAL A 140 -21.99 -11.43 9.33
CA VAL A 140 -22.12 -12.81 8.85
C VAL A 140 -23.42 -13.40 9.39
N LYS A 141 -24.21 -14.07 8.56
CA LYS A 141 -25.50 -14.65 8.95
C LYS A 141 -25.37 -15.66 10.09
N VAL A 142 -24.29 -16.49 10.06
CA VAL A 142 -23.97 -17.49 11.10
C VAL A 142 -22.49 -17.30 11.44
N PRO A 143 -22.14 -16.50 12.47
CA PRO A 143 -20.75 -16.22 12.82
C PRO A 143 -20.02 -17.42 13.42
N SER A 144 -20.74 -18.26 14.19
CA SER A 144 -20.20 -19.48 14.76
C SER A 144 -21.20 -20.60 14.67
N GLU A 145 -20.70 -21.80 14.40
CA GLU A 145 -21.52 -23.00 14.24
C GLU A 145 -20.75 -24.20 14.79
N LEU A 146 -21.42 -25.00 15.61
CA LEU A 146 -20.90 -26.27 16.10
C LEU A 146 -21.51 -27.40 15.26
N THR A 147 -20.67 -28.17 14.57
CA THR A 147 -21.08 -29.35 13.81
C THR A 147 -20.51 -30.60 14.46
N ARG A 148 -21.33 -31.65 14.56
CA ARG A 148 -20.92 -32.97 15.04
C ARG A 148 -21.08 -34.01 13.96
N ASP A 149 -20.01 -34.74 13.70
CA ASP A 149 -20.02 -35.94 12.86
C ASP A 149 -19.80 -37.19 13.73
N ALA A 150 -20.89 -37.94 13.98
CA ALA A 150 -20.87 -39.10 14.84
C ALA A 150 -20.16 -40.32 14.21
N LEU A 151 -19.98 -40.31 12.87
CA LEU A 151 -19.40 -41.44 12.12
C LEU A 151 -17.88 -41.36 11.99
N LYS A 152 -17.30 -40.24 12.36
CA LYS A 152 -15.85 -39.99 12.25
C LYS A 152 -15.19 -40.13 13.62
N GLY A 153 -14.21 -41.04 13.76
CA GLY A 153 -13.32 -41.13 14.92
C GLY A 153 -14.00 -41.30 16.28
N GLY A 154 -15.19 -41.90 16.33
CA GLY A 154 -15.97 -42.04 17.58
C GLY A 154 -16.76 -40.80 18.01
N GLY A 155 -16.90 -39.83 17.11
CA GLY A 155 -17.58 -38.56 17.30
C GLY A 155 -16.59 -37.39 17.20
N TYR A 156 -16.66 -36.65 16.07
CA TYR A 156 -15.86 -35.48 15.83
C TYR A 156 -16.73 -34.24 15.97
N ASP A 157 -16.31 -33.30 16.83
CA ASP A 157 -16.96 -32.00 16.99
C ASP A 157 -16.09 -30.92 16.34
N ALA A 158 -16.66 -30.12 15.43
CA ALA A 158 -15.98 -29.01 14.77
C ALA A 158 -16.66 -27.68 15.08
N LEU A 159 -15.91 -26.73 15.63
CA LEU A 159 -16.33 -25.35 15.76
C LEU A 159 -15.90 -24.57 14.52
N VAL A 160 -16.87 -24.11 13.73
CA VAL A 160 -16.64 -23.29 12.55
C VAL A 160 -16.91 -21.83 12.91
N THR A 161 -15.89 -20.98 12.78
CA THR A 161 -16.02 -19.54 12.93
C THR A 161 -15.87 -18.86 11.56
N ARG A 162 -16.70 -17.85 11.30
CA ARG A 162 -16.70 -17.11 10.04
C ARG A 162 -16.53 -15.63 10.31
N ILE A 163 -15.55 -15.02 9.65
CA ILE A 163 -15.29 -13.58 9.68
C ILE A 163 -15.44 -13.08 8.25
N ARG A 164 -16.07 -11.92 8.08
CA ARG A 164 -16.17 -11.23 6.81
C ARG A 164 -15.67 -9.81 7.00
N GLU A 165 -14.76 -9.40 6.13
CA GLU A 165 -14.15 -8.08 6.14
C GLU A 165 -14.20 -7.49 4.74
N THR A 166 -14.35 -6.19 4.64
CA THR A 166 -14.29 -5.45 3.39
C THR A 166 -13.14 -4.46 3.46
N MET A 167 -12.26 -4.49 2.47
CA MET A 167 -11.19 -3.52 2.30
C MET A 167 -11.28 -2.95 0.89
N HIS A 168 -11.46 -1.64 0.79
CA HIS A 168 -11.73 -1.00 -0.48
C HIS A 168 -10.97 0.34 -0.60
N PRO A 169 -10.21 0.58 -1.68
CA PRO A 169 -9.60 1.88 -1.96
C PRO A 169 -10.68 2.89 -2.40
N ASN A 170 -10.67 4.06 -1.80
CA ASN A 170 -11.61 5.11 -2.14
C ASN A 170 -11.37 5.64 -3.57
N GLY A 171 -12.45 5.91 -4.30
CA GLY A 171 -12.39 6.40 -5.69
C GLY A 171 -12.26 5.33 -6.76
N PHE A 172 -12.27 4.05 -6.40
CA PHE A 172 -12.19 2.92 -7.33
C PHE A 172 -13.42 2.03 -7.25
N SER A 173 -13.69 1.29 -8.31
CA SER A 173 -14.68 0.22 -8.35
C SER A 173 -14.01 -1.11 -8.65
N PHE A 174 -14.41 -2.16 -7.95
CA PHE A 174 -13.98 -3.52 -8.21
C PHE A 174 -15.01 -4.25 -9.06
N THR A 175 -14.59 -4.69 -10.24
CA THR A 175 -15.45 -5.48 -11.13
C THR A 175 -15.25 -6.96 -10.84
N LYS A 176 -16.35 -7.63 -10.48
CA LYS A 176 -16.34 -9.06 -10.23
C LYS A 176 -15.94 -9.83 -11.49
N PRO A 177 -14.88 -10.67 -11.45
CA PRO A 177 -14.52 -11.53 -12.57
C PRO A 177 -15.66 -12.47 -12.98
N THR A 178 -15.81 -12.73 -14.28
CA THR A 178 -16.91 -13.54 -14.82
C THR A 178 -16.77 -15.03 -14.49
N SER A 179 -15.53 -15.50 -14.27
CA SER A 179 -15.23 -16.90 -13.95
C SER A 179 -14.32 -17.01 -12.74
N GLY A 180 -14.43 -18.14 -12.01
CA GLY A 180 -13.57 -18.42 -10.87
C GLY A 180 -13.83 -17.58 -9.62
N TYR A 181 -14.90 -16.79 -9.62
CA TYR A 181 -15.27 -15.98 -8.46
C TYR A 181 -16.16 -16.78 -7.50
N THR A 182 -15.69 -16.92 -6.28
CA THR A 182 -16.45 -17.49 -5.16
C THR A 182 -17.04 -16.38 -4.30
N ALA A 183 -17.47 -16.68 -3.09
CA ALA A 183 -17.99 -15.68 -2.14
C ALA A 183 -16.93 -14.63 -1.73
N SER A 184 -15.65 -14.95 -1.88
CA SER A 184 -14.53 -14.07 -1.57
C SER A 184 -13.57 -14.00 -2.76
N PRO A 185 -13.09 -12.81 -3.17
CA PRO A 185 -12.07 -12.71 -4.20
C PRO A 185 -10.75 -13.31 -3.71
N THR A 186 -10.02 -13.95 -4.62
CA THR A 186 -8.67 -14.43 -4.33
C THR A 186 -7.66 -13.28 -4.35
N ASP A 187 -6.50 -13.47 -3.73
CA ASP A 187 -5.39 -12.52 -3.77
C ASP A 187 -4.97 -12.16 -5.21
N ALA A 188 -5.01 -13.14 -6.13
CA ALA A 188 -4.69 -12.91 -7.54
C ALA A 188 -5.74 -12.03 -8.23
N GLN A 189 -7.02 -12.20 -7.90
CA GLN A 189 -8.10 -11.37 -8.43
C GLN A 189 -8.03 -9.92 -7.90
N LEU A 190 -7.66 -9.75 -6.63
CA LEU A 190 -7.44 -8.42 -6.03
C LEU A 190 -6.20 -7.72 -6.59
N ALA A 191 -5.17 -8.49 -6.95
CA ALA A 191 -3.94 -7.96 -7.54
C ALA A 191 -4.06 -7.67 -9.05
N ALA A 192 -5.11 -8.14 -9.72
CA ALA A 192 -5.31 -7.93 -11.13
C ALA A 192 -5.85 -6.53 -11.43
N THR A 193 -5.07 -5.70 -12.12
CA THR A 193 -5.42 -4.33 -12.52
C THR A 193 -6.72 -4.26 -13.33
N ALA A 194 -6.98 -5.27 -14.18
CA ALA A 194 -8.18 -5.34 -15.02
C ALA A 194 -9.51 -5.42 -14.24
N ASN A 195 -9.46 -5.78 -12.95
CA ASN A 195 -10.63 -5.85 -12.09
C ASN A 195 -10.95 -4.52 -11.38
N TRP A 196 -10.13 -3.50 -11.58
CA TRP A 196 -10.29 -2.20 -10.95
C TRP A 196 -10.54 -1.12 -12.01
N SER A 197 -11.39 -0.17 -11.69
CA SER A 197 -11.66 1.01 -12.52
C SER A 197 -11.78 2.25 -11.66
N ILE A 198 -11.36 3.41 -12.20
CA ILE A 198 -11.47 4.69 -11.52
C ILE A 198 -12.91 5.20 -11.69
N VAL A 199 -13.51 5.69 -10.62
CA VAL A 199 -14.90 6.21 -10.61
C VAL A 199 -15.03 7.60 -9.98
N ALA A 200 -13.94 8.12 -9.40
CA ALA A 200 -13.92 9.46 -8.82
C ALA A 200 -12.86 10.32 -9.52
N ASP A 201 -12.99 11.64 -9.39
CA ASP A 201 -11.98 12.58 -9.87
C ASP A 201 -10.61 12.25 -9.23
N PRO A 202 -9.55 12.03 -10.02
CA PRO A 202 -8.23 11.72 -9.50
C PRO A 202 -7.74 12.67 -8.41
N LYS A 203 -7.98 13.97 -8.52
CA LYS A 203 -7.57 14.98 -7.53
C LYS A 203 -8.20 14.80 -6.15
N THR A 204 -9.32 14.06 -6.06
CA THR A 204 -9.97 13.74 -4.78
C THR A 204 -9.42 12.46 -4.15
N ILE A 205 -8.63 11.69 -4.89
CA ILE A 205 -8.08 10.41 -4.44
C ILE A 205 -6.73 10.67 -3.76
N ALA A 206 -6.70 10.61 -2.44
CA ALA A 206 -5.51 10.85 -1.64
C ALA A 206 -4.57 9.62 -1.62
N LEU A 207 -4.08 9.23 -2.80
CA LEU A 207 -3.13 8.14 -3.01
C LEU A 207 -2.00 8.63 -3.92
N ALA A 208 -0.75 8.38 -3.56
CA ALA A 208 0.40 8.64 -4.42
C ALA A 208 1.40 7.48 -4.35
N LYS A 209 2.09 7.22 -5.46
CA LYS A 209 3.10 6.17 -5.61
C LYS A 209 4.40 6.80 -6.08
N ILE A 210 5.48 6.45 -5.42
CA ILE A 210 6.83 6.91 -5.77
C ILE A 210 7.69 5.68 -6.02
N ILE A 211 8.43 5.67 -7.12
CA ILE A 211 9.38 4.61 -7.47
C ILE A 211 10.78 5.21 -7.47
N THR A 212 11.68 4.63 -6.72
CA THR A 212 13.09 5.07 -6.59
C THR A 212 14.04 3.90 -6.57
N ASN A 213 15.34 4.16 -6.65
CA ASN A 213 16.37 3.13 -6.51
C ASN A 213 16.88 2.98 -5.05
N GLY A 214 16.23 3.61 -4.11
CA GLY A 214 16.55 3.51 -2.68
C GLY A 214 16.89 4.82 -2.03
#